data_6406eb857d6e463b39e30b601c4f1256
#
_entry.id   6406eb857d6e463b39e30b601c4f1256
#
_cell.length_a   1.000
_cell.length_b   1.000
_cell.length_c   1.000
_cell.angle_alpha   90.00
_cell.angle_beta   90.00
_cell.angle_gamma   90.00
#
_symmetry.space_group_name_H-M   'P 1'
#
loop_
_entity.id
_entity.type
_entity.pdbx_description
1 polymer ?
#
loop_
_entity_poly.entity_id
_entity_poly.type
_entity_poly.pdbx_seq_one_letter_code
_entity_poly.pdbx_strand_id
1 'polypeptide(L)'
;MGDLQLSSASEPHLLHRSLLTRPETITSASGIWITLSSGRKILDGCAGAAVAIIGHGNTEVRDAMVEQMSSVSYVHTMAYTTDSAENLANYILEGEPFDLTRAYFVGSGSEAMDSAMKLARQYHVENGQPQRTKFVSRRQAYHGNTIGAMSVGSFVARRAPYEGAILLDNVSYVSPAYEYRVRKDDETEQDYAQRLVDELEAEFQAVGPDTIMAFVAETVGGATAGCISPPAGYFEGVGKICRKYGILLILDEVMCGVGRCGTFFAFEQDGDVRPDIVTTGKGLGGGYAPIAATLVHRNIIETLKKGTASFNHGHTYQAHPVSCAAALAIQKIIRRDNLIARAATLGARLHKCLVEVFQGLEFVGNIRGRGLFWGIEFVKDKKTKRPFDSKIRFGVKVQERAFQLGLAVYPGSGTADGKQGDHVIVSPPLTITEDEMDELLVLLKRAYDDVAAEFS
;
A
#
# COMPACT_ATOMS: atom_id res chain seq x y z
N MET A 1 -24.15 20.62 8.71
CA MET A 1 -23.80 19.70 9.79
C MET A 1 -25.10 19.21 10.43
N GLY A 2 -25.57 18.06 10.01
CA GLY A 2 -26.65 17.39 10.71
C GLY A 2 -26.03 16.53 11.80
N ASP A 3 -26.08 16.98 13.03
CA ASP A 3 -25.74 16.19 14.19
C ASP A 3 -26.64 14.95 14.22
N LEU A 4 -26.11 13.80 13.83
CA LEU A 4 -26.64 12.51 14.23
C LEU A 4 -26.40 12.39 15.74
N GLN A 5 -27.24 13.06 16.55
CA GLN A 5 -27.31 12.81 17.98
C GLN A 5 -27.56 11.31 18.15
N LEU A 6 -26.65 10.66 18.85
CA LEU A 6 -26.85 9.32 19.37
C LEU A 6 -28.14 9.31 20.15
N SER A 7 -29.22 8.74 19.58
CA SER A 7 -30.36 8.31 20.36
C SER A 7 -29.87 7.43 21.49
N SER A 8 -30.49 7.36 22.63
CA SER A 8 -30.18 6.68 23.91
C SER A 8 -29.70 5.20 23.83
N ALA A 9 -28.99 4.83 22.80
CA ALA A 9 -28.23 3.62 22.69
C ALA A 9 -26.95 3.76 23.53
N SER A 10 -26.67 2.81 24.38
CA SER A 10 -25.46 2.69 25.18
C SER A 10 -24.21 3.06 24.37
N GLU A 11 -23.25 3.76 25.00
CA GLU A 11 -21.97 4.09 24.38
C GLU A 11 -21.36 2.83 23.69
N PRO A 12 -20.85 2.96 22.46
CA PRO A 12 -20.29 1.81 21.77
C PRO A 12 -19.02 1.32 22.49
N HIS A 13 -18.93 0.02 22.76
CA HIS A 13 -17.73 -0.59 23.35
C HIS A 13 -16.57 -0.73 22.38
N LEU A 14 -16.85 -0.65 21.06
CA LEU A 14 -15.81 -0.66 20.03
C LEU A 14 -15.13 0.71 19.98
N LEU A 15 -13.80 0.72 20.18
CA LEU A 15 -12.99 1.93 20.05
C LEU A 15 -12.87 2.30 18.56
N HIS A 16 -13.75 3.19 18.11
CA HIS A 16 -13.71 3.75 16.76
C HIS A 16 -12.60 4.79 16.60
N ARG A 17 -12.17 5.08 15.36
CA ARG A 17 -11.18 6.14 15.07
C ARG A 17 -11.66 7.52 15.49
N SER A 18 -12.97 7.80 15.42
CA SER A 18 -13.62 8.97 16.01
C SER A 18 -14.42 8.52 17.21
N LEU A 19 -14.27 9.20 18.34
CA LEU A 19 -15.11 9.01 19.52
C LEU A 19 -16.42 9.82 19.44
N LEU A 20 -16.50 10.76 18.49
CA LEU A 20 -17.65 11.65 18.33
C LEU A 20 -18.67 11.17 17.31
N THR A 21 -18.26 10.30 16.39
CA THR A 21 -19.11 9.82 15.30
C THR A 21 -18.98 8.30 15.15
N ARG A 22 -20.11 7.64 15.01
CA ARG A 22 -20.15 6.20 14.71
C ARG A 22 -20.31 6.02 13.19
N PRO A 23 -19.46 5.21 12.53
CA PRO A 23 -19.64 4.85 11.13
C PRO A 23 -20.97 4.12 10.90
N GLU A 24 -21.54 4.25 9.68
CA GLU A 24 -22.72 3.49 9.28
C GLU A 24 -22.40 1.98 9.23
N THR A 25 -23.37 1.17 9.58
CA THR A 25 -23.23 -0.29 9.59
C THR A 25 -23.47 -0.84 8.19
N ILE A 26 -22.56 -1.72 7.73
CA ILE A 26 -22.72 -2.49 6.50
C ILE A 26 -23.44 -3.79 6.85
N THR A 27 -24.49 -4.13 6.10
CA THR A 27 -25.29 -5.35 6.29
C THR A 27 -24.98 -6.45 5.28
N SER A 28 -24.53 -6.08 4.06
CA SER A 28 -24.13 -7.02 3.03
C SER A 28 -23.20 -6.36 2.01
N ALA A 29 -22.44 -7.17 1.28
CA ALA A 29 -21.64 -6.71 0.15
C ALA A 29 -21.51 -7.83 -0.90
N SER A 30 -21.53 -7.46 -2.18
CA SER A 30 -21.39 -8.40 -3.31
C SER A 30 -20.79 -7.69 -4.52
N GLY A 31 -19.81 -8.31 -5.17
CA GLY A 31 -19.05 -7.68 -6.24
C GLY A 31 -18.38 -6.40 -5.73
N ILE A 32 -18.65 -5.27 -6.37
CA ILE A 32 -18.14 -3.97 -5.93
C ILE A 32 -19.17 -3.15 -5.13
N TRP A 33 -20.32 -3.74 -4.78
CA TRP A 33 -21.41 -3.07 -4.12
C TRP A 33 -21.49 -3.41 -2.64
N ILE A 34 -21.65 -2.38 -1.83
CA ILE A 34 -21.83 -2.46 -0.37
C ILE A 34 -23.22 -1.96 -0.04
N THR A 35 -23.96 -2.67 0.83
CA THR A 35 -25.29 -2.26 1.30
C THR A 35 -25.22 -1.86 2.77
N LEU A 36 -25.63 -0.63 3.07
CA LEU A 36 -25.70 -0.09 4.42
C LEU A 36 -26.98 -0.54 5.14
N SER A 37 -27.02 -0.41 6.46
CA SER A 37 -28.21 -0.71 7.27
C SER A 37 -29.43 0.16 6.92
N SER A 38 -29.20 1.32 6.34
CA SER A 38 -30.25 2.19 5.77
C SER A 38 -30.85 1.67 4.45
N GLY A 39 -30.32 0.59 3.88
CA GLY A 39 -30.67 0.08 2.56
C GLY A 39 -29.97 0.76 1.39
N ARG A 40 -29.19 1.83 1.63
CA ARG A 40 -28.40 2.50 0.59
C ARG A 40 -27.32 1.55 0.03
N LYS A 41 -27.14 1.57 -1.28
CA LYS A 41 -26.04 0.91 -1.96
C LYS A 41 -24.91 1.89 -2.21
N ILE A 42 -23.70 1.44 -1.98
CA ILE A 42 -22.46 2.20 -2.19
C ILE A 42 -21.57 1.41 -3.17
N LEU A 43 -21.16 2.06 -4.24
CA LEU A 43 -20.13 1.54 -5.14
C LEU A 43 -18.77 1.69 -4.46
N ASP A 44 -18.05 0.58 -4.28
CA ASP A 44 -16.72 0.58 -3.64
C ASP A 44 -15.63 0.94 -4.66
N GLY A 45 -15.46 2.23 -4.91
CA GLY A 45 -14.46 2.77 -5.83
C GLY A 45 -13.03 2.75 -5.29
N CYS A 46 -12.81 2.23 -4.07
CA CYS A 46 -11.48 2.18 -3.46
C CYS A 46 -11.13 0.81 -2.84
N ALA A 47 -11.96 -0.22 -3.03
CA ALA A 47 -11.78 -1.54 -2.44
C ALA A 47 -11.48 -1.46 -0.92
N GLY A 48 -12.20 -0.58 -0.22
CA GLY A 48 -11.90 -0.18 1.16
C GLY A 48 -10.62 0.65 1.25
N ALA A 49 -9.48 0.03 1.40
CA ALA A 49 -8.15 0.67 1.37
C ALA A 49 -7.23 -0.08 0.38
N ALA A 50 -7.69 -0.28 -0.86
CA ALA A 50 -7.09 -1.12 -1.89
C ALA A 50 -6.96 -2.60 -1.48
N VAL A 51 -7.89 -3.10 -0.67
CA VAL A 51 -7.85 -4.45 -0.07
C VAL A 51 -8.72 -5.44 -0.83
N ALA A 52 -10.01 -5.14 -1.05
CA ALA A 52 -10.98 -6.05 -1.67
C ALA A 52 -10.71 -6.23 -3.18
N ILE A 53 -9.59 -6.84 -3.51
CA ILE A 53 -9.03 -6.87 -4.86
C ILE A 53 -9.92 -7.60 -5.87
N ILE A 54 -10.65 -8.63 -5.44
CA ILE A 54 -11.62 -9.37 -6.26
C ILE A 54 -13.08 -9.02 -5.91
N GLY A 55 -13.30 -7.93 -5.15
CA GLY A 55 -14.61 -7.56 -4.65
C GLY A 55 -15.08 -8.42 -3.48
N HIS A 56 -16.36 -8.31 -3.18
CA HIS A 56 -17.00 -8.90 -2.01
C HIS A 56 -17.85 -10.12 -2.36
N GLY A 57 -18.09 -11.00 -1.38
CA GLY A 57 -19.08 -12.08 -1.47
C GLY A 57 -18.69 -13.26 -2.39
N ASN A 58 -17.40 -13.43 -2.73
CA ASN A 58 -16.95 -14.55 -3.54
C ASN A 58 -17.10 -15.87 -2.78
N THR A 59 -17.90 -16.79 -3.34
CA THR A 59 -18.23 -18.07 -2.70
C THR A 59 -17.08 -19.08 -2.73
N GLU A 60 -16.23 -19.06 -3.76
CA GLU A 60 -15.08 -19.97 -3.87
C GLU A 60 -14.08 -19.72 -2.72
N VAL A 61 -13.83 -18.44 -2.38
CA VAL A 61 -12.96 -18.09 -1.25
C VAL A 61 -13.59 -18.52 0.07
N ARG A 62 -14.89 -18.24 0.26
CA ARG A 62 -15.62 -18.68 1.46
C ARG A 62 -15.52 -20.19 1.65
N ASP A 63 -15.79 -20.95 0.58
CA ASP A 63 -15.84 -22.40 0.63
C ASP A 63 -14.45 -23.00 0.94
N ALA A 64 -13.37 -22.44 0.36
CA ALA A 64 -12.00 -22.80 0.69
C ALA A 64 -11.65 -22.52 2.17
N MET A 65 -12.13 -21.41 2.73
CA MET A 65 -11.96 -21.12 4.17
C MET A 65 -12.72 -22.11 5.05
N VAL A 66 -13.96 -22.45 4.70
CA VAL A 66 -14.80 -23.41 5.44
C VAL A 66 -14.18 -24.81 5.40
N GLU A 67 -13.71 -25.27 4.26
CA GLU A 67 -13.02 -26.55 4.09
C GLU A 67 -11.77 -26.61 5.00
N GLN A 68 -10.91 -25.60 4.92
CA GLN A 68 -9.70 -25.54 5.73
C GLN A 68 -10.02 -25.50 7.22
N MET A 69 -11.01 -24.71 7.64
CA MET A 69 -11.40 -24.59 9.04
C MET A 69 -12.01 -25.90 9.57
N SER A 70 -12.70 -26.67 8.73
CA SER A 70 -13.28 -27.96 9.06
C SER A 70 -12.23 -29.05 9.25
N SER A 71 -11.07 -28.93 8.60
CA SER A 71 -9.95 -29.88 8.74
C SER A 71 -8.97 -29.45 9.83
N VAL A 72 -8.34 -28.28 9.68
CA VAL A 72 -7.37 -27.73 10.62
C VAL A 72 -7.50 -26.21 10.66
N SER A 73 -7.94 -25.67 11.78
CA SER A 73 -8.12 -24.22 11.96
C SER A 73 -6.83 -23.50 12.38
N TYR A 74 -5.95 -24.16 13.14
CA TYR A 74 -4.71 -23.60 13.65
C TYR A 74 -3.65 -24.67 13.89
N VAL A 75 -2.38 -24.32 13.64
CA VAL A 75 -1.22 -25.13 14.04
C VAL A 75 -0.13 -24.22 14.62
N HIS A 76 0.70 -24.79 15.51
CA HIS A 76 1.89 -24.11 16.00
C HIS A 76 3.07 -24.36 15.05
N THR A 77 3.49 -23.29 14.35
CA THR A 77 4.46 -23.38 13.23
C THR A 77 5.90 -23.74 13.64
N MET A 78 6.23 -23.81 14.93
CA MET A 78 7.50 -24.40 15.37
C MET A 78 7.56 -25.92 15.16
N ALA A 79 6.40 -26.59 15.15
CA ALA A 79 6.32 -28.05 15.10
C ALA A 79 5.60 -28.56 13.85
N TYR A 80 4.73 -27.76 13.24
CA TYR A 80 3.83 -28.19 12.18
C TYR A 80 3.74 -27.17 11.06
N THR A 81 3.43 -27.64 9.86
CA THR A 81 2.98 -26.83 8.72
C THR A 81 1.63 -27.31 8.22
N THR A 82 1.06 -26.66 7.22
CA THR A 82 -0.18 -27.06 6.56
C THR A 82 -0.05 -26.95 5.05
N ASP A 83 -0.79 -27.79 4.33
CA ASP A 83 -0.80 -27.75 2.86
C ASP A 83 -1.24 -26.40 2.32
N SER A 84 -2.17 -25.71 3.00
CA SER A 84 -2.62 -24.38 2.59
C SER A 84 -1.50 -23.34 2.65
N ALA A 85 -0.62 -23.39 3.66
CA ALA A 85 0.51 -22.46 3.78
C ALA A 85 1.60 -22.77 2.76
N GLU A 86 1.98 -24.05 2.63
CA GLU A 86 3.01 -24.48 1.66
C GLU A 86 2.55 -24.24 0.22
N ASN A 87 1.30 -24.56 -0.12
CA ASN A 87 0.74 -24.36 -1.44
C ASN A 87 0.63 -22.87 -1.79
N LEU A 88 0.29 -22.00 -0.83
CA LEU A 88 0.29 -20.55 -1.06
C LEU A 88 1.70 -20.04 -1.35
N ALA A 89 2.69 -20.46 -0.56
CA ALA A 89 4.09 -20.08 -0.78
C ALA A 89 4.59 -20.55 -2.15
N ASN A 90 4.34 -21.81 -2.50
CA ASN A 90 4.70 -22.37 -3.79
C ASN A 90 4.00 -21.65 -4.95
N TYR A 91 2.73 -21.26 -4.77
CA TYR A 91 1.97 -20.57 -5.82
C TYR A 91 2.48 -19.16 -6.11
N ILE A 92 2.81 -18.40 -5.05
CA ILE A 92 3.33 -17.03 -5.19
C ILE A 92 4.77 -17.04 -5.74
N LEU A 93 5.57 -18.01 -5.33
CA LEU A 93 6.99 -18.11 -5.68
C LEU A 93 7.26 -19.09 -6.83
N GLU A 94 6.22 -19.49 -7.59
CA GLU A 94 6.37 -20.37 -8.74
C GLU A 94 7.37 -19.79 -9.75
N GLY A 95 8.41 -20.56 -10.09
CA GLY A 95 9.51 -20.11 -10.95
C GLY A 95 10.51 -19.16 -10.27
N GLU A 96 10.39 -18.95 -8.95
CA GLU A 96 11.30 -18.12 -8.14
C GLU A 96 11.53 -16.72 -8.75
N PRO A 97 10.44 -15.95 -8.95
CA PRO A 97 10.53 -14.65 -9.61
C PRO A 97 11.51 -13.73 -8.85
N PHE A 98 12.42 -13.08 -9.56
CA PHE A 98 13.44 -12.18 -9.00
C PHE A 98 14.33 -12.83 -7.94
N ASP A 99 14.54 -14.14 -7.99
CA ASP A 99 15.25 -14.96 -6.98
C ASP A 99 14.63 -14.91 -5.58
N LEU A 100 13.34 -14.56 -5.47
CA LEU A 100 12.56 -14.70 -4.24
C LEU A 100 12.22 -16.18 -4.03
N THR A 101 12.69 -16.77 -2.93
CA THR A 101 12.64 -18.24 -2.70
C THR A 101 11.92 -18.66 -1.45
N ARG A 102 11.56 -17.73 -0.56
CA ARG A 102 10.83 -18.01 0.69
C ARG A 102 9.79 -16.96 0.97
N ALA A 103 8.68 -17.38 1.56
CA ALA A 103 7.61 -16.51 2.04
C ALA A 103 7.42 -16.70 3.55
N TYR A 104 7.28 -15.61 4.28
CA TYR A 104 6.92 -15.58 5.69
C TYR A 104 5.57 -14.88 5.84
N PHE A 105 4.52 -15.63 6.17
CA PHE A 105 3.15 -15.11 6.26
C PHE A 105 2.81 -14.64 7.67
N VAL A 106 2.19 -13.47 7.75
CA VAL A 106 1.75 -12.80 8.98
C VAL A 106 0.36 -12.19 8.81
N GLY A 107 -0.21 -11.58 9.85
CA GLY A 107 -1.58 -11.08 9.84
C GLY A 107 -1.76 -9.69 9.23
N SER A 108 -0.70 -8.91 9.04
CA SER A 108 -0.77 -7.53 8.54
C SER A 108 0.49 -7.08 7.83
N GLY A 109 0.36 -6.05 6.95
CA GLY A 109 1.51 -5.42 6.32
C GLY A 109 2.48 -4.78 7.31
N SER A 110 2.00 -4.32 8.48
CA SER A 110 2.87 -3.80 9.55
C SER A 110 3.75 -4.90 10.13
N GLU A 111 3.20 -6.08 10.37
CA GLU A 111 3.96 -7.25 10.84
C GLU A 111 4.93 -7.76 9.75
N ALA A 112 4.53 -7.70 8.47
CA ALA A 112 5.43 -8.05 7.37
C ALA A 112 6.63 -7.11 7.29
N MET A 113 6.42 -5.81 7.50
CA MET A 113 7.51 -4.83 7.54
C MET A 113 8.41 -5.04 8.75
N ASP A 114 7.87 -5.26 9.94
CA ASP A 114 8.68 -5.59 11.14
C ASP A 114 9.49 -6.88 10.94
N SER A 115 8.91 -7.88 10.27
CA SER A 115 9.60 -9.12 9.89
C SER A 115 10.75 -8.84 8.92
N ALA A 116 10.53 -7.99 7.90
CA ALA A 116 11.54 -7.59 6.93
C ALA A 116 12.71 -6.85 7.59
N MET A 117 12.41 -5.91 8.50
CA MET A 117 13.43 -5.17 9.26
C MET A 117 14.29 -6.08 10.14
N LYS A 118 13.64 -7.01 10.85
CA LYS A 118 14.34 -8.00 11.71
C LYS A 118 15.15 -8.97 10.87
N LEU A 119 14.65 -9.40 9.73
CA LEU A 119 15.37 -10.27 8.80
C LEU A 119 16.61 -9.56 8.24
N ALA A 120 16.48 -8.31 7.82
CA ALA A 120 17.61 -7.49 7.37
C ALA A 120 18.69 -7.36 8.45
N ARG A 121 18.29 -7.15 9.71
CA ARG A 121 19.23 -7.11 10.84
C ARG A 121 19.92 -8.45 11.04
N GLN A 122 19.19 -9.56 11.09
CA GLN A 122 19.76 -10.87 11.30
C GLN A 122 20.70 -11.27 10.16
N TYR A 123 20.33 -11.00 8.91
CA TYR A 123 21.19 -11.22 7.75
C TYR A 123 22.56 -10.57 7.92
N HIS A 124 22.60 -9.27 8.30
CA HIS A 124 23.89 -8.60 8.45
C HIS A 124 24.71 -9.12 9.63
N VAL A 125 24.06 -9.50 10.73
CA VAL A 125 24.76 -10.14 11.86
C VAL A 125 25.40 -11.45 11.43
N GLU A 126 24.65 -12.31 10.76
CA GLU A 126 25.14 -13.61 10.28
C GLU A 126 26.13 -13.50 9.12
N ASN A 127 26.08 -12.40 8.37
CA ASN A 127 27.06 -12.05 7.34
C ASN A 127 28.33 -11.36 7.90
N GLY A 128 28.53 -11.38 9.24
CA GLY A 128 29.70 -10.81 9.89
C GLY A 128 29.75 -9.28 9.91
N GLN A 129 28.61 -8.61 9.75
CA GLN A 129 28.47 -7.14 9.69
C GLN A 129 27.57 -6.59 10.84
N PRO A 130 27.87 -6.89 12.11
CA PRO A 130 27.01 -6.48 13.24
C PRO A 130 26.92 -4.96 13.44
N GLN A 131 27.84 -4.16 12.84
CA GLN A 131 27.83 -2.70 12.86
C GLN A 131 26.69 -2.09 12.04
N ARG A 132 26.07 -2.84 11.12
CA ARG A 132 24.92 -2.38 10.35
C ARG A 132 23.67 -2.36 11.23
N THR A 133 23.24 -1.16 11.63
CA THR A 133 22.16 -0.94 12.61
C THR A 133 21.14 0.09 12.16
N LYS A 134 21.36 0.76 11.02
CA LYS A 134 20.53 1.87 10.54
C LYS A 134 19.69 1.51 9.33
N PHE A 135 18.60 2.24 9.14
CA PHE A 135 17.78 2.21 7.94
C PHE A 135 17.79 3.57 7.24
N VAL A 136 17.59 3.56 5.94
CA VAL A 136 17.26 4.74 5.14
C VAL A 136 15.89 4.52 4.49
N SER A 137 15.04 5.55 4.48
CA SER A 137 13.72 5.49 3.87
C SER A 137 13.38 6.82 3.21
N ARG A 138 12.18 6.96 2.63
CA ARG A 138 11.73 8.21 2.01
C ARG A 138 10.84 9.02 2.95
N ARG A 139 10.87 10.35 2.81
CA ARG A 139 9.84 11.21 3.41
C ARG A 139 8.49 10.91 2.76
N GLN A 140 7.42 11.17 3.49
CA GLN A 140 6.02 10.90 3.08
C GLN A 140 5.76 9.44 2.70
N ALA A 141 6.43 8.48 3.37
CA ALA A 141 6.22 7.06 3.20
C ALA A 141 5.37 6.48 4.33
N TYR A 142 4.59 5.43 4.03
CA TYR A 142 3.81 4.68 5.01
C TYR A 142 4.14 3.19 4.92
N HIS A 143 4.67 2.64 6.00
CA HIS A 143 5.07 1.23 6.04
C HIS A 143 4.32 0.42 7.11
N GLY A 144 3.43 1.03 7.87
CA GLY A 144 2.62 0.36 8.89
C GLY A 144 2.45 1.16 10.18
N ASN A 145 1.86 0.52 11.20
CA ASN A 145 1.53 1.12 12.49
C ASN A 145 2.15 0.41 13.69
N THR A 146 2.90 -0.67 13.52
CA THR A 146 3.78 -1.18 14.56
C THR A 146 4.92 -0.18 14.81
N ILE A 147 5.57 -0.22 15.96
CA ILE A 147 6.63 0.75 16.30
C ILE A 147 7.73 0.73 15.25
N GLY A 148 8.21 -0.45 14.82
CA GLY A 148 9.23 -0.59 13.79
C GLY A 148 8.77 -0.07 12.43
N ALA A 149 7.62 -0.52 11.94
CA ALA A 149 7.06 -0.09 10.65
C ALA A 149 6.74 1.42 10.63
N MET A 150 6.24 1.99 11.74
CA MET A 150 6.03 3.43 11.89
C MET A 150 7.33 4.20 11.92
N SER A 151 8.40 3.63 12.48
CA SER A 151 9.72 4.25 12.56
C SER A 151 10.38 4.38 11.19
N VAL A 152 10.30 3.34 10.33
CA VAL A 152 10.81 3.46 8.95
C VAL A 152 9.87 4.24 8.03
N GLY A 153 8.57 4.32 8.36
CA GLY A 153 7.63 5.25 7.74
C GLY A 153 7.90 6.70 8.18
N SER A 154 7.31 7.65 7.46
CA SER A 154 7.46 9.08 7.77
C SER A 154 6.14 9.85 7.60
N PHE A 155 5.02 9.16 7.78
CA PHE A 155 3.70 9.78 7.71
C PHE A 155 3.46 10.69 8.92
N VAL A 156 3.68 11.99 8.74
CA VAL A 156 3.71 13.01 9.80
C VAL A 156 2.52 12.93 10.74
N ALA A 157 1.30 12.93 10.22
CA ALA A 157 0.08 12.94 11.04
C ALA A 157 -0.06 11.72 11.98
N ARG A 158 0.50 10.56 11.58
CA ARG A 158 0.44 9.34 12.40
C ARG A 158 1.59 9.23 13.38
N ARG A 159 2.73 9.85 13.08
CA ARG A 159 3.94 9.79 13.90
C ARG A 159 3.94 10.81 15.02
N ALA A 160 3.36 11.99 14.78
CA ALA A 160 3.47 13.15 15.66
C ALA A 160 3.28 12.87 17.17
N PRO A 161 2.32 12.04 17.63
CA PRO A 161 2.18 11.72 19.04
C PRO A 161 3.31 10.85 19.63
N TYR A 162 4.13 10.21 18.79
CA TYR A 162 5.09 9.17 19.17
C TYR A 162 6.54 9.57 18.93
N GLU A 163 6.78 10.65 18.16
CA GLU A 163 8.13 11.16 17.85
C GLU A 163 8.87 11.58 19.13
N GLY A 164 10.15 11.19 19.20
CA GLY A 164 10.99 11.48 20.36
C GLY A 164 10.63 10.69 21.64
N ALA A 165 9.66 9.75 21.55
CA ALA A 165 9.22 8.96 22.69
C ALA A 165 9.44 7.44 22.49
N ILE A 166 8.77 6.82 21.51
CA ILE A 166 8.80 5.36 21.34
C ILE A 166 9.25 4.91 19.94
N LEU A 167 9.44 5.82 18.99
CA LEU A 167 9.94 5.46 17.67
C LEU A 167 11.46 5.27 17.69
N LEU A 168 11.94 4.39 16.80
CA LEU A 168 13.36 4.15 16.62
C LEU A 168 14.04 5.41 16.06
N ASP A 169 15.23 5.71 16.53
CA ASP A 169 16.05 6.86 16.15
C ASP A 169 17.13 6.55 15.11
N ASN A 170 17.23 5.28 14.68
CA ASN A 170 18.23 4.79 13.73
C ASN A 170 17.73 4.79 12.27
N VAL A 171 16.83 5.68 11.92
CA VAL A 171 16.27 5.84 10.57
C VAL A 171 16.54 7.24 10.04
N SER A 172 17.12 7.34 8.86
CA SER A 172 17.25 8.60 8.11
C SER A 172 16.32 8.63 6.89
N TYR A 173 16.07 9.81 6.33
CA TYR A 173 15.07 9.99 5.29
C TYR A 173 15.56 10.87 4.16
N VAL A 174 15.39 10.38 2.91
CA VAL A 174 15.60 11.13 1.68
C VAL A 174 14.27 11.67 1.11
N SER A 175 14.36 12.46 0.05
CA SER A 175 13.19 13.04 -0.62
C SER A 175 12.25 11.97 -1.18
N PRO A 176 10.93 12.23 -1.22
CA PRO A 176 9.99 11.37 -1.91
C PRO A 176 10.21 11.45 -3.43
N ALA A 177 9.98 10.36 -4.14
CA ALA A 177 10.02 10.34 -5.62
C ALA A 177 8.72 10.96 -6.18
N TYR A 178 8.49 12.24 -5.91
CA TYR A 178 7.25 12.97 -6.15
C TYR A 178 7.39 14.04 -7.23
N GLU A 179 7.38 13.59 -8.47
CA GLU A 179 7.65 14.40 -9.65
C GLU A 179 6.85 15.72 -9.69
N TYR A 180 5.52 15.65 -9.56
CA TYR A 180 4.65 16.83 -9.64
C TYR A 180 5.08 17.98 -8.73
N ARG A 181 5.62 17.69 -7.53
CA ARG A 181 5.99 18.73 -6.55
C ARG A 181 7.48 19.02 -6.46
N VAL A 182 8.33 18.03 -6.75
CA VAL A 182 9.77 18.09 -6.43
C VAL A 182 10.64 18.21 -7.67
N ARG A 183 10.17 17.78 -8.86
CA ARG A 183 10.90 17.99 -10.11
C ARG A 183 10.92 19.49 -10.42
N LYS A 184 12.09 20.02 -10.75
CA LYS A 184 12.29 21.41 -11.18
C LYS A 184 11.80 21.58 -12.61
N ASP A 185 11.42 22.82 -12.98
CA ASP A 185 10.86 23.11 -14.30
C ASP A 185 11.88 22.91 -15.44
N ASP A 186 13.18 23.03 -15.16
CA ASP A 186 14.31 22.84 -16.07
C ASP A 186 14.86 21.41 -16.08
N GLU A 187 14.35 20.51 -15.26
CA GLU A 187 14.78 19.09 -15.21
C GLU A 187 13.97 18.24 -16.18
N THR A 188 14.64 17.35 -16.92
CA THR A 188 13.99 16.21 -17.57
C THR A 188 13.58 15.17 -16.52
N GLU A 189 12.73 14.22 -16.87
CA GLU A 189 12.39 13.11 -15.98
C GLU A 189 13.65 12.30 -15.57
N GLN A 190 14.58 12.11 -16.51
CA GLN A 190 15.85 11.41 -16.27
C GLN A 190 16.77 12.18 -15.31
N ASP A 191 16.92 13.50 -15.49
CA ASP A 191 17.71 14.34 -14.58
C ASP A 191 17.13 14.29 -13.16
N TYR A 192 15.80 14.35 -13.06
CA TYR A 192 15.11 14.21 -11.78
C TYR A 192 15.33 12.85 -11.13
N ALA A 193 15.21 11.75 -11.87
CA ALA A 193 15.49 10.42 -11.38
C ALA A 193 16.94 10.30 -10.89
N GLN A 194 17.91 10.79 -11.68
CA GLN A 194 19.32 10.77 -11.31
C GLN A 194 19.59 11.60 -10.06
N ARG A 195 19.02 12.79 -9.94
CA ARG A 195 19.17 13.63 -8.74
C ARG A 195 18.66 12.96 -7.46
N LEU A 196 17.56 12.22 -7.54
CA LEU A 196 17.06 11.44 -6.40
C LEU A 196 17.98 10.28 -6.02
N VAL A 197 18.59 9.63 -7.02
CA VAL A 197 19.58 8.56 -6.81
C VAL A 197 20.85 9.14 -6.18
N ASP A 198 21.33 10.29 -6.67
CA ASP A 198 22.49 10.98 -6.12
C ASP A 198 22.24 11.47 -4.67
N GLU A 199 21.04 11.97 -4.36
CA GLU A 199 20.62 12.31 -2.99
C GLU A 199 20.68 11.08 -2.08
N LEU A 200 20.19 9.93 -2.55
CA LEU A 200 20.22 8.68 -1.78
C LEU A 200 21.67 8.21 -1.55
N GLU A 201 22.53 8.30 -2.55
CA GLU A 201 23.94 7.95 -2.39
C GLU A 201 24.66 8.91 -1.42
N ALA A 202 24.39 10.21 -1.51
CA ALA A 202 24.92 11.20 -0.58
C ALA A 202 24.46 10.93 0.85
N GLU A 203 23.18 10.55 1.06
CA GLU A 203 22.68 10.15 2.37
C GLU A 203 23.38 8.89 2.90
N PHE A 204 23.62 7.89 2.04
CA PHE A 204 24.40 6.71 2.44
C PHE A 204 25.79 7.08 2.91
N GLN A 205 26.46 8.02 2.23
CA GLN A 205 27.77 8.50 2.66
C GLN A 205 27.71 9.26 3.99
N ALA A 206 26.71 10.10 4.18
CA ALA A 206 26.52 10.89 5.39
C ALA A 206 26.23 10.02 6.63
N VAL A 207 25.40 8.98 6.45
CA VAL A 207 25.03 8.01 7.50
C VAL A 207 26.18 7.05 7.84
N GLY A 208 27.04 6.77 6.86
CA GLY A 208 28.06 5.75 6.88
C GLY A 208 27.58 4.43 6.26
N PRO A 209 27.92 4.14 4.99
CA PRO A 209 27.34 3.04 4.22
C PRO A 209 27.50 1.67 4.90
N ASP A 210 28.59 1.46 5.65
CA ASP A 210 28.84 0.21 6.39
C ASP A 210 27.98 0.06 7.66
N THR A 211 27.19 1.10 8.02
CA THR A 211 26.26 1.06 9.17
C THR A 211 24.81 0.85 8.76
N ILE A 212 24.49 0.92 7.46
CA ILE A 212 23.13 0.83 6.94
C ILE A 212 22.78 -0.64 6.64
N MET A 213 21.64 -1.08 7.15
CA MET A 213 21.07 -2.42 6.90
C MET A 213 20.31 -2.45 5.57
N ALA A 214 19.40 -1.51 5.38
CA ALA A 214 18.52 -1.50 4.22
C ALA A 214 18.04 -0.09 3.86
N PHE A 215 17.72 0.08 2.57
CA PHE A 215 16.84 1.11 2.07
C PHE A 215 15.43 0.56 1.93
N VAL A 216 14.43 1.28 2.46
CA VAL A 216 13.01 0.87 2.50
C VAL A 216 12.18 1.86 1.70
N ALA A 217 11.36 1.37 0.75
CA ALA A 217 10.52 2.22 -0.07
C ALA A 217 9.24 1.51 -0.54
N GLU A 218 8.11 2.23 -0.59
CA GLU A 218 6.95 1.81 -1.38
C GLU A 218 7.30 1.89 -2.87
N THR A 219 6.97 0.88 -3.67
CA THR A 219 7.18 0.96 -5.13
C THR A 219 6.31 2.06 -5.73
N VAL A 220 5.01 2.04 -5.44
CA VAL A 220 4.09 3.15 -5.72
C VAL A 220 3.56 3.66 -4.39
N GLY A 221 3.90 4.90 -4.04
CA GLY A 221 3.52 5.50 -2.77
C GLY A 221 2.01 5.67 -2.66
N GLY A 222 1.39 5.02 -1.68
CA GLY A 222 -0.06 4.92 -1.58
C GLY A 222 -0.71 6.06 -0.82
N ALA A 223 -1.08 5.78 0.43
CA ALA A 223 -2.00 6.59 1.22
C ALA A 223 -1.48 7.98 1.64
N THR A 224 -0.17 8.20 1.66
CA THR A 224 0.43 9.45 2.15
C THR A 224 0.35 10.60 1.16
N ALA A 225 0.49 10.30 -0.12
CA ALA A 225 0.56 11.32 -1.15
C ALA A 225 -0.20 10.97 -2.45
N GLY A 226 -1.05 9.94 -2.42
CA GLY A 226 -1.98 9.60 -3.50
C GLY A 226 -1.30 9.02 -4.74
N CYS A 227 -0.93 7.76 -4.68
CA CYS A 227 -0.46 6.93 -5.80
C CYS A 227 0.78 7.49 -6.54
N ILE A 228 1.78 7.97 -5.80
CA ILE A 228 3.03 8.47 -6.37
C ILE A 228 3.77 7.32 -7.05
N SER A 229 3.91 7.41 -8.37
CA SER A 229 4.81 6.55 -9.14
C SER A 229 6.18 7.21 -9.25
N PRO A 230 7.28 6.47 -9.07
CA PRO A 230 8.62 7.01 -9.26
C PRO A 230 8.88 7.31 -10.74
N PRO A 231 9.81 8.25 -11.05
CA PRO A 231 10.24 8.51 -12.41
C PRO A 231 11.00 7.30 -12.99
N ALA A 232 10.98 7.17 -14.32
CA ALA A 232 11.69 6.09 -15.00
C ALA A 232 13.20 6.07 -14.64
N GLY A 233 13.75 4.87 -14.39
CA GLY A 233 15.16 4.68 -14.01
C GLY A 233 15.48 4.88 -12.53
N TYR A 234 14.57 5.42 -11.73
CA TYR A 234 14.82 5.65 -10.29
C TYR A 234 15.16 4.35 -9.54
N PHE A 235 14.32 3.33 -9.59
CA PHE A 235 14.59 2.08 -8.87
C PHE A 235 15.75 1.26 -9.45
N GLU A 236 16.03 1.37 -10.75
CA GLU A 236 17.27 0.81 -11.30
C GLU A 236 18.51 1.47 -10.68
N GLY A 237 18.52 2.80 -10.57
CA GLY A 237 19.57 3.56 -9.90
C GLY A 237 19.70 3.18 -8.42
N VAL A 238 18.58 3.16 -7.69
CA VAL A 238 18.53 2.72 -6.29
C VAL A 238 19.12 1.32 -6.12
N GLY A 239 18.70 0.35 -6.94
CA GLY A 239 19.23 -1.01 -6.88
C GLY A 239 20.73 -1.08 -7.13
N LYS A 240 21.26 -0.28 -8.05
CA LYS A 240 22.71 -0.19 -8.32
C LYS A 240 23.49 0.31 -7.10
N ILE A 241 23.03 1.40 -6.47
CA ILE A 241 23.75 1.93 -5.29
C ILE A 241 23.57 1.05 -4.05
N CYS A 242 22.41 0.44 -3.84
CA CYS A 242 22.22 -0.54 -2.75
C CYS A 242 23.24 -1.70 -2.90
N ARG A 243 23.34 -2.30 -4.08
CA ARG A 243 24.34 -3.37 -4.37
C ARG A 243 25.77 -2.89 -4.19
N LYS A 244 26.11 -1.67 -4.65
CA LYS A 244 27.47 -1.08 -4.51
C LYS A 244 27.94 -1.05 -3.05
N TYR A 245 27.04 -0.77 -2.12
CA TYR A 245 27.37 -0.64 -0.69
C TYR A 245 26.97 -1.85 0.17
N GLY A 246 26.41 -2.90 -0.44
CA GLY A 246 25.92 -4.08 0.29
C GLY A 246 24.76 -3.76 1.24
N ILE A 247 23.96 -2.78 0.88
CA ILE A 247 22.73 -2.35 1.58
C ILE A 247 21.56 -3.11 0.97
N LEU A 248 20.69 -3.72 1.79
CA LEU A 248 19.55 -4.45 1.28
C LEU A 248 18.48 -3.48 0.73
N LEU A 249 17.83 -3.89 -0.36
CA LEU A 249 16.66 -3.20 -0.90
C LEU A 249 15.39 -3.90 -0.43
N ILE A 250 14.57 -3.19 0.39
CA ILE A 250 13.25 -3.65 0.83
C ILE A 250 12.19 -2.85 0.08
N LEU A 251 11.40 -3.53 -0.77
CA LEU A 251 10.27 -2.90 -1.46
C LEU A 251 8.96 -3.25 -0.77
N ASP A 252 8.20 -2.20 -0.44
CA ASP A 252 6.87 -2.32 0.14
C ASP A 252 5.83 -2.33 -0.99
N GLU A 253 5.28 -3.51 -1.24
CA GLU A 253 4.23 -3.79 -2.22
C GLU A 253 2.87 -4.07 -1.55
N VAL A 254 2.71 -3.71 -0.28
CA VAL A 254 1.49 -4.00 0.50
C VAL A 254 0.27 -3.35 -0.13
N MET A 255 0.38 -2.16 -0.72
CA MET A 255 -0.75 -1.46 -1.34
C MET A 255 -0.77 -1.56 -2.87
N CYS A 256 0.38 -1.55 -3.51
CA CYS A 256 0.53 -1.49 -4.96
C CYS A 256 0.72 -2.85 -5.64
N GLY A 257 1.08 -3.89 -4.89
CA GLY A 257 1.30 -5.25 -5.42
C GLY A 257 0.04 -6.06 -5.68
N VAL A 258 0.24 -7.33 -5.96
CA VAL A 258 -0.81 -8.35 -6.20
C VAL A 258 -1.74 -7.97 -7.35
N GLY A 259 -1.19 -7.39 -8.43
CA GLY A 259 -1.96 -7.05 -9.64
C GLY A 259 -2.58 -5.65 -9.63
N ARG A 260 -2.58 -4.93 -8.51
CA ARG A 260 -3.20 -3.61 -8.36
C ARG A 260 -2.71 -2.61 -9.43
N CYS A 261 -1.41 -2.62 -9.71
CA CYS A 261 -0.77 -1.75 -10.69
C CYS A 261 -0.68 -2.31 -12.12
N GLY A 262 -1.28 -3.50 -12.38
CA GLY A 262 -1.28 -4.11 -13.72
C GLY A 262 -0.17 -5.14 -13.95
N THR A 263 0.69 -5.38 -12.96
CA THR A 263 1.68 -6.46 -12.85
C THR A 263 1.56 -7.10 -11.49
N PHE A 264 2.08 -8.31 -11.25
CA PHE A 264 1.98 -8.94 -9.94
C PHE A 264 2.68 -8.12 -8.86
N PHE A 265 3.94 -7.74 -9.10
CA PHE A 265 4.61 -6.68 -8.34
C PHE A 265 4.65 -5.39 -9.17
N ALA A 266 4.42 -4.25 -8.53
CA ALA A 266 4.46 -2.97 -9.22
C ALA A 266 5.87 -2.64 -9.76
N PHE A 267 6.94 -3.08 -9.07
CA PHE A 267 8.32 -2.85 -9.50
C PHE A 267 8.71 -3.57 -10.80
N GLU A 268 7.94 -4.54 -11.28
CA GLU A 268 8.16 -5.16 -12.59
C GLU A 268 8.14 -4.14 -13.74
N GLN A 269 7.52 -2.98 -13.52
CA GLN A 269 7.42 -1.87 -14.47
C GLN A 269 8.60 -0.89 -14.38
N ASP A 270 9.53 -1.08 -13.45
CA ASP A 270 10.61 -0.13 -13.14
C ASP A 270 12.00 -0.61 -13.62
N GLY A 271 12.04 -1.42 -14.65
CA GLY A 271 13.28 -1.93 -15.26
C GLY A 271 13.88 -3.12 -14.53
N ASP A 272 15.23 -3.29 -14.55
CA ASP A 272 15.91 -4.42 -13.88
C ASP A 272 16.11 -4.16 -12.38
N VAL A 273 15.00 -4.19 -11.65
CA VAL A 273 14.97 -4.05 -10.19
C VAL A 273 15.00 -5.43 -9.53
N ARG A 274 15.91 -5.63 -8.60
CA ARG A 274 16.11 -6.89 -7.85
C ARG A 274 16.07 -6.58 -6.35
N PRO A 275 14.89 -6.60 -5.72
CA PRO A 275 14.78 -6.40 -4.28
C PRO A 275 15.29 -7.61 -3.51
N ASP A 276 15.89 -7.37 -2.36
CA ASP A 276 16.31 -8.44 -1.43
C ASP A 276 15.14 -8.93 -0.58
N ILE A 277 14.20 -8.05 -0.27
CA ILE A 277 12.97 -8.37 0.47
C ILE A 277 11.80 -7.60 -0.15
N VAL A 278 10.67 -8.28 -0.31
CA VAL A 278 9.41 -7.65 -0.72
C VAL A 278 8.35 -7.90 0.34
N THR A 279 7.67 -6.85 0.81
CA THR A 279 6.49 -7.03 1.66
C THR A 279 5.22 -6.89 0.82
N THR A 280 4.24 -7.77 1.04
CA THR A 280 2.94 -7.73 0.38
C THR A 280 1.82 -7.99 1.38
N GLY A 281 0.58 -7.60 1.05
CA GLY A 281 -0.56 -7.75 1.95
C GLY A 281 -1.85 -7.34 1.22
N LYS A 282 -2.80 -6.77 1.92
CA LYS A 282 -4.07 -6.24 1.36
C LYS A 282 -4.69 -7.16 0.30
N GLY A 283 -4.41 -6.92 -0.98
CA GLY A 283 -4.88 -7.75 -2.10
C GLY A 283 -4.48 -9.21 -2.00
N LEU A 284 -3.44 -9.57 -1.26
CA LEU A 284 -3.06 -10.96 -1.02
C LEU A 284 -4.19 -11.76 -0.38
N GLY A 285 -4.84 -11.20 0.64
CA GLY A 285 -5.99 -11.77 1.33
C GLY A 285 -7.35 -11.23 0.87
N GLY A 286 -7.34 -10.20 -0.02
CA GLY A 286 -8.53 -9.62 -0.64
C GLY A 286 -9.61 -9.16 0.33
N GLY A 287 -9.30 -8.98 1.61
CA GLY A 287 -10.25 -8.63 2.66
C GLY A 287 -11.03 -9.81 3.27
N TYR A 288 -10.86 -11.03 2.73
CA TYR A 288 -11.52 -12.23 3.27
C TYR A 288 -10.85 -12.74 4.55
N ALA A 289 -9.54 -12.62 4.62
CA ALA A 289 -8.77 -12.95 5.82
C ALA A 289 -7.58 -11.99 6.01
N PRO A 290 -7.20 -11.69 7.26
CA PRO A 290 -5.97 -10.96 7.55
C PRO A 290 -4.76 -11.80 7.16
N ILE A 291 -4.01 -11.33 6.15
CA ILE A 291 -2.75 -11.94 5.73
C ILE A 291 -1.87 -10.92 5.02
N ALA A 292 -0.57 -11.05 5.24
CA ALA A 292 0.50 -10.36 4.54
C ALA A 292 1.70 -11.30 4.44
N ALA A 293 2.69 -10.95 3.63
CA ALA A 293 3.89 -11.76 3.47
C ALA A 293 5.14 -10.90 3.39
N THR A 294 6.24 -11.45 3.91
CA THR A 294 7.60 -11.03 3.63
C THR A 294 8.21 -12.07 2.69
N LEU A 295 8.50 -11.68 1.47
CA LEU A 295 9.13 -12.51 0.44
C LEU A 295 10.63 -12.25 0.43
N VAL A 296 11.43 -13.30 0.38
CA VAL A 296 12.86 -13.26 0.71
C VAL A 296 13.72 -13.79 -0.43
N HIS A 297 14.69 -12.98 -0.84
CA HIS A 297 15.66 -13.33 -1.87
C HIS A 297 16.61 -14.46 -1.41
N ARG A 298 17.02 -15.29 -2.35
CA ARG A 298 17.90 -16.46 -2.18
C ARG A 298 19.16 -16.15 -1.35
N ASN A 299 19.84 -15.03 -1.61
CA ASN A 299 21.09 -14.67 -0.92
C ASN A 299 20.91 -14.53 0.60
N ILE A 300 19.78 -14.01 1.05
CA ILE A 300 19.47 -13.93 2.49
C ILE A 300 19.33 -15.34 3.06
N ILE A 301 18.57 -16.19 2.39
CA ILE A 301 18.35 -17.58 2.83
C ILE A 301 19.66 -18.37 2.89
N GLU A 302 20.53 -18.24 1.88
CA GLU A 302 21.82 -18.91 1.86
C GLU A 302 22.77 -18.40 2.97
N THR A 303 22.68 -17.12 3.33
CA THR A 303 23.45 -16.57 4.47
C THR A 303 22.95 -17.14 5.79
N LEU A 304 21.63 -17.15 6.03
CA LEU A 304 21.09 -17.74 7.25
C LEU A 304 21.40 -19.25 7.37
N LYS A 305 21.35 -20.01 6.26
CA LYS A 305 21.71 -21.44 6.28
C LYS A 305 23.16 -21.69 6.69
N LYS A 306 24.08 -20.78 6.34
CA LYS A 306 25.50 -20.87 6.76
C LYS A 306 25.72 -20.42 8.19
N GLY A 307 24.82 -19.63 8.76
CA GLY A 307 24.83 -19.14 10.13
C GLY A 307 24.01 -20.01 11.06
N THR A 308 22.97 -19.45 11.67
CA THR A 308 22.09 -20.14 12.64
C THR A 308 21.14 -21.14 12.01
N ALA A 309 20.99 -21.18 10.69
CA ALA A 309 20.02 -21.96 9.93
C ALA A 309 18.56 -21.72 10.36
N SER A 310 18.26 -20.57 10.95
CA SER A 310 16.93 -20.21 11.44
C SER A 310 16.67 -18.73 11.28
N PHE A 311 15.39 -18.33 11.25
CA PHE A 311 14.96 -16.94 11.40
C PHE A 311 14.45 -16.74 12.85
N ASN A 312 15.17 -15.93 13.63
CA ASN A 312 14.88 -15.66 15.03
C ASN A 312 13.67 -14.70 15.19
N HIS A 313 12.56 -15.12 14.64
CA HIS A 313 11.30 -14.37 14.65
C HIS A 313 10.13 -15.35 14.63
N GLY A 314 9.00 -14.97 15.21
CA GLY A 314 7.81 -15.79 15.23
C GLY A 314 6.58 -14.99 15.65
N HIS A 315 5.46 -15.37 15.07
CA HIS A 315 4.13 -14.89 15.41
C HIS A 315 3.23 -16.08 15.72
N THR A 316 2.38 -15.97 16.75
CA THR A 316 1.42 -17.02 17.10
C THR A 316 0.54 -17.41 15.91
N TYR A 317 0.09 -16.42 15.12
CA TYR A 317 -0.74 -16.62 13.94
C TYR A 317 0.04 -16.59 12.61
N GLN A 318 1.34 -16.78 12.66
CA GLN A 318 2.18 -16.96 11.47
C GLN A 318 1.63 -18.11 10.61
N ALA A 319 1.53 -17.90 9.29
CA ALA A 319 1.04 -18.87 8.33
C ALA A 319 -0.31 -19.52 8.76
N HIS A 320 -1.25 -18.70 9.26
CA HIS A 320 -2.55 -19.18 9.75
C HIS A 320 -3.29 -19.94 8.64
N PRO A 321 -3.67 -21.21 8.84
CA PRO A 321 -4.15 -22.10 7.78
C PRO A 321 -5.33 -21.55 7.00
N VAL A 322 -6.34 -21.01 7.70
CA VAL A 322 -7.55 -20.45 7.06
C VAL A 322 -7.24 -19.19 6.25
N SER A 323 -6.32 -18.34 6.74
CA SER A 323 -5.88 -17.15 6.00
C SER A 323 -5.08 -17.53 4.76
N CYS A 324 -4.22 -18.56 4.85
CA CYS A 324 -3.48 -19.08 3.70
C CYS A 324 -4.40 -19.72 2.65
N ALA A 325 -5.42 -20.48 3.08
CA ALA A 325 -6.42 -21.06 2.18
C ALA A 325 -7.22 -19.97 1.43
N ALA A 326 -7.65 -18.92 2.15
CA ALA A 326 -8.33 -17.78 1.54
C ALA A 326 -7.43 -17.10 0.49
N ALA A 327 -6.18 -16.78 0.86
CA ALA A 327 -5.24 -16.14 -0.04
C ALA A 327 -4.94 -17.01 -1.27
N LEU A 328 -4.73 -18.30 -1.10
CA LEU A 328 -4.50 -19.23 -2.20
C LEU A 328 -5.68 -19.26 -3.18
N ALA A 329 -6.92 -19.30 -2.68
CA ALA A 329 -8.13 -19.25 -3.50
C ALA A 329 -8.19 -17.93 -4.30
N ILE A 330 -7.90 -16.78 -3.65
CA ILE A 330 -7.85 -15.47 -4.30
C ILE A 330 -6.79 -15.42 -5.40
N GLN A 331 -5.57 -15.90 -5.13
CA GLN A 331 -4.51 -15.90 -6.13
C GLN A 331 -4.85 -16.80 -7.34
N LYS A 332 -5.51 -17.94 -7.10
CA LYS A 332 -6.02 -18.80 -8.18
C LYS A 332 -7.09 -18.09 -9.03
N ILE A 333 -8.01 -17.37 -8.41
CA ILE A 333 -9.03 -16.58 -9.11
C ILE A 333 -8.37 -15.47 -9.95
N ILE A 334 -7.44 -14.70 -9.36
CA ILE A 334 -6.71 -13.63 -10.05
C ILE A 334 -6.03 -14.16 -11.32
N ARG A 335 -5.37 -15.32 -11.24
CA ARG A 335 -4.68 -15.94 -12.39
C ARG A 335 -5.67 -16.52 -13.40
N ARG A 336 -6.65 -17.33 -12.94
CA ARG A 336 -7.65 -17.97 -13.80
C ARG A 336 -8.42 -16.95 -14.64
N ASP A 337 -8.86 -15.87 -13.99
CA ASP A 337 -9.71 -14.85 -14.61
C ASP A 337 -8.89 -13.72 -15.27
N ASN A 338 -7.55 -13.89 -15.33
CA ASN A 338 -6.59 -12.96 -15.94
C ASN A 338 -6.73 -11.50 -15.42
N LEU A 339 -7.01 -11.35 -14.13
CA LEU A 339 -7.36 -10.05 -13.54
C LEU A 339 -6.20 -9.06 -13.55
N ILE A 340 -4.94 -9.51 -13.57
CA ILE A 340 -3.76 -8.63 -13.66
C ILE A 340 -3.71 -7.93 -15.02
N ALA A 341 -3.83 -8.67 -16.12
CA ALA A 341 -3.86 -8.08 -17.46
C ALA A 341 -5.11 -7.18 -17.64
N ARG A 342 -6.25 -7.60 -17.05
CA ARG A 342 -7.45 -6.76 -17.00
C ARG A 342 -7.20 -5.45 -16.26
N ALA A 343 -6.51 -5.46 -15.13
CA ALA A 343 -6.14 -4.26 -14.37
C ALA A 343 -5.25 -3.32 -15.19
N ALA A 344 -4.32 -3.84 -15.99
CA ALA A 344 -3.52 -3.02 -16.90
C ALA A 344 -4.39 -2.34 -17.97
N THR A 345 -5.27 -3.11 -18.62
CA THR A 345 -6.14 -2.60 -19.70
C THR A 345 -7.17 -1.60 -19.18
N LEU A 346 -7.94 -1.97 -18.14
CA LEU A 346 -8.92 -1.06 -17.55
C LEU A 346 -8.28 0.12 -16.86
N GLY A 347 -7.08 -0.05 -16.30
CA GLY A 347 -6.30 1.02 -15.71
C GLY A 347 -5.90 2.08 -16.72
N ALA A 348 -5.50 1.69 -17.93
CA ALA A 348 -5.22 2.63 -19.02
C ALA A 348 -6.50 3.40 -19.44
N ARG A 349 -7.65 2.72 -19.53
CA ARG A 349 -8.95 3.37 -19.77
C ARG A 349 -9.30 4.34 -18.64
N LEU A 350 -9.19 3.89 -17.38
CA LEU A 350 -9.49 4.73 -16.21
C LEU A 350 -8.63 6.00 -16.20
N HIS A 351 -7.33 5.88 -16.48
CA HIS A 351 -6.44 7.03 -16.60
C HIS A 351 -6.93 8.03 -17.65
N LYS A 352 -7.20 7.53 -18.85
CA LYS A 352 -7.70 8.38 -19.95
C LYS A 352 -8.97 9.13 -19.52
N CYS A 353 -9.95 8.44 -18.97
CA CYS A 353 -11.20 9.04 -18.51
C CYS A 353 -10.99 10.03 -17.35
N LEU A 354 -10.10 9.71 -16.38
CA LEU A 354 -9.77 10.64 -15.29
C LEU A 354 -9.14 11.93 -15.83
N VAL A 355 -8.23 11.85 -16.79
CA VAL A 355 -7.63 13.01 -17.42
C VAL A 355 -8.68 13.82 -18.18
N GLU A 356 -9.49 13.18 -19.01
CA GLU A 356 -10.55 13.85 -19.79
C GLU A 356 -11.56 14.58 -18.89
N VAL A 357 -11.96 13.95 -17.79
CA VAL A 357 -13.01 14.48 -16.91
C VAL A 357 -12.47 15.49 -15.89
N PHE A 358 -11.26 15.29 -15.34
CA PHE A 358 -10.81 16.04 -14.17
C PHE A 358 -9.61 16.96 -14.42
N GLN A 359 -8.70 16.67 -15.37
CA GLN A 359 -7.45 17.43 -15.54
C GLN A 359 -7.68 18.93 -15.80
N GLY A 360 -8.77 19.27 -16.51
CA GLY A 360 -9.14 20.65 -16.82
C GLY A 360 -9.77 21.44 -15.67
N LEU A 361 -10.19 20.77 -14.60
CA LEU A 361 -10.95 21.39 -13.51
C LEU A 361 -10.08 22.31 -12.65
N GLU A 362 -10.68 23.37 -12.09
CA GLU A 362 -9.97 24.46 -11.41
C GLU A 362 -9.06 24.00 -10.28
N PHE A 363 -9.55 23.11 -9.42
CA PHE A 363 -8.84 22.70 -8.21
C PHE A 363 -8.13 21.33 -8.34
N VAL A 364 -8.07 20.75 -9.53
CA VAL A 364 -7.33 19.50 -9.78
C VAL A 364 -5.91 19.82 -10.22
N GLY A 365 -4.95 19.54 -9.36
CA GLY A 365 -3.52 19.81 -9.61
C GLY A 365 -2.84 18.70 -10.41
N ASN A 366 -3.07 17.44 -10.04
CA ASN A 366 -2.40 16.30 -10.67
C ASN A 366 -3.23 15.02 -10.58
N ILE A 367 -3.13 14.19 -11.60
CA ILE A 367 -3.68 12.83 -11.66
C ILE A 367 -2.51 11.89 -11.92
N ARG A 368 -2.33 10.88 -11.06
CA ARG A 368 -1.17 9.97 -11.13
C ARG A 368 -1.51 8.58 -10.61
N GLY A 369 -0.76 7.59 -11.06
CA GLY A 369 -0.95 6.20 -10.64
C GLY A 369 -0.57 5.20 -11.71
N ARG A 370 -0.87 3.91 -11.46
CA ARG A 370 -0.64 2.78 -12.37
C ARG A 370 -1.77 1.76 -12.25
N GLY A 371 -2.12 1.10 -13.34
CA GLY A 371 -3.17 0.09 -13.35
C GLY A 371 -4.50 0.62 -12.80
N LEU A 372 -5.12 -0.07 -11.86
CA LEU A 372 -6.32 0.38 -11.14
C LEU A 372 -5.98 1.02 -9.78
N PHE A 373 -4.98 1.90 -9.75
CA PHE A 373 -4.51 2.60 -8.56
C PHE A 373 -4.16 4.05 -8.89
N TRP A 374 -5.14 4.97 -8.75
CA TRP A 374 -5.04 6.36 -9.19
C TRP A 374 -5.33 7.35 -8.06
N GLY A 375 -4.50 8.38 -7.96
CA GLY A 375 -4.68 9.52 -7.07
C GLY A 375 -5.05 10.78 -7.84
N ILE A 376 -6.02 11.53 -7.33
CA ILE A 376 -6.38 12.87 -7.80
C ILE A 376 -6.00 13.85 -6.69
N GLU A 377 -5.02 14.70 -6.95
CA GLU A 377 -4.55 15.70 -6.01
C GLU A 377 -5.27 17.02 -6.23
N PHE A 378 -5.70 17.65 -5.13
CA PHE A 378 -6.40 18.93 -5.15
C PHE A 378 -5.47 20.06 -4.68
N VAL A 379 -5.58 21.20 -5.36
CA VAL A 379 -4.81 22.42 -5.07
C VAL A 379 -5.73 23.63 -5.16
N LYS A 380 -5.44 24.67 -4.36
CA LYS A 380 -6.17 25.96 -4.45
C LYS A 380 -5.69 26.77 -5.66
N ASP A 381 -4.46 26.59 -6.07
CA ASP A 381 -3.87 27.31 -7.21
C ASP A 381 -2.98 26.35 -8.02
N LYS A 382 -3.36 26.11 -9.27
CA LYS A 382 -2.67 25.15 -10.16
C LYS A 382 -1.30 25.65 -10.63
N LYS A 383 -1.11 26.98 -10.79
CA LYS A 383 0.14 27.55 -11.30
C LYS A 383 1.25 27.42 -10.26
N THR A 384 0.92 27.72 -9.02
CA THR A 384 1.88 27.66 -7.91
C THR A 384 1.86 26.32 -7.20
N LYS A 385 0.97 25.39 -7.58
CA LYS A 385 0.72 24.12 -6.91
C LYS A 385 0.35 24.29 -5.43
N ARG A 386 -0.15 25.49 -5.04
CA ARG A 386 -0.48 25.81 -3.64
C ARG A 386 -1.65 24.97 -3.17
N PRO A 387 -1.51 24.24 -2.05
CA PRO A 387 -2.59 23.46 -1.47
C PRO A 387 -3.69 24.37 -0.87
N PHE A 388 -4.85 23.79 -0.62
CA PHE A 388 -5.84 24.40 0.27
C PHE A 388 -5.30 24.50 1.71
N ASP A 389 -5.83 25.42 2.51
CA ASP A 389 -5.60 25.43 3.96
C ASP A 389 -6.08 24.07 4.53
N SER A 390 -5.25 23.45 5.37
CA SER A 390 -5.50 22.12 5.92
C SER A 390 -6.83 22.00 6.70
N LYS A 391 -7.35 23.11 7.24
CA LYS A 391 -8.64 23.16 7.92
C LYS A 391 -9.83 22.97 6.97
N ILE A 392 -9.65 23.28 5.67
CA ILE A 392 -10.70 23.13 4.64
C ILE A 392 -10.96 21.64 4.38
N ARG A 393 -9.90 20.80 4.38
CA ARG A 393 -9.99 19.35 4.14
C ARG A 393 -10.72 19.04 2.83
N PHE A 394 -10.35 19.72 1.74
CA PHE A 394 -11.04 19.62 0.45
C PHE A 394 -11.23 18.18 -0.03
N GLY A 395 -10.20 17.34 0.02
CA GLY A 395 -10.26 15.94 -0.37
C GLY A 395 -11.23 15.12 0.49
N VAL A 396 -11.31 15.42 1.79
CA VAL A 396 -12.27 14.77 2.69
C VAL A 396 -13.70 15.20 2.38
N LYS A 397 -13.93 16.49 2.08
CA LYS A 397 -15.26 16.98 1.64
C LYS A 397 -15.71 16.27 0.36
N VAL A 398 -14.81 16.13 -0.63
CA VAL A 398 -15.10 15.37 -1.86
C VAL A 398 -15.45 13.92 -1.55
N GLN A 399 -14.72 13.25 -0.65
CA GLN A 399 -15.00 11.87 -0.24
C GLN A 399 -16.36 11.78 0.50
N GLU A 400 -16.64 12.68 1.44
CA GLU A 400 -17.91 12.71 2.18
C GLU A 400 -19.10 12.93 1.22
N ARG A 401 -18.92 13.84 0.26
CA ARG A 401 -19.95 14.09 -0.76
C ARG A 401 -20.13 12.91 -1.71
N ALA A 402 -19.04 12.27 -2.16
CA ALA A 402 -19.09 11.04 -2.96
C ALA A 402 -19.86 9.94 -2.21
N PHE A 403 -19.57 9.75 -0.92
CA PHE A 403 -20.28 8.77 -0.09
C PHE A 403 -21.80 9.06 0.02
N GLN A 404 -22.18 10.32 0.15
CA GLN A 404 -23.60 10.73 0.13
C GLN A 404 -24.27 10.41 -1.21
N LEU A 405 -23.52 10.49 -2.32
CA LEU A 405 -24.00 10.17 -3.67
C LEU A 405 -23.97 8.67 -3.99
N GLY A 406 -23.41 7.82 -3.12
CA GLY A 406 -23.36 6.38 -3.30
C GLY A 406 -22.02 5.84 -3.79
N LEU A 407 -20.93 6.60 -3.64
CA LEU A 407 -19.58 6.18 -4.04
C LEU A 407 -18.60 6.27 -2.86
N ALA A 408 -17.86 5.19 -2.61
CA ALA A 408 -16.72 5.21 -1.70
C ALA A 408 -15.42 5.48 -2.48
N VAL A 409 -14.65 6.50 -2.04
CA VAL A 409 -13.27 6.76 -2.46
C VAL A 409 -12.40 6.97 -1.22
N TYR A 410 -11.09 6.75 -1.32
CA TYR A 410 -10.19 6.85 -0.18
C TYR A 410 -9.61 8.27 -0.08
N PRO A 411 -9.86 9.02 1.02
CA PRO A 411 -9.34 10.38 1.19
C PRO A 411 -7.93 10.36 1.74
N GLY A 412 -7.12 11.35 1.36
CA GLY A 412 -5.80 11.60 1.95
C GLY A 412 -5.56 13.06 2.22
N SER A 413 -4.75 13.31 3.24
CA SER A 413 -4.31 14.65 3.66
C SER A 413 -2.80 14.67 3.88
N GLY A 414 -2.18 15.86 3.83
CA GLY A 414 -0.73 15.99 3.94
C GLY A 414 0.00 15.68 2.64
N THR A 415 -0.70 15.67 1.54
CA THR A 415 -0.21 15.28 0.20
C THR A 415 1.02 16.06 -0.23
N ALA A 416 1.08 17.37 0.09
CA ALA A 416 2.13 18.25 -0.40
C ALA A 416 3.45 18.11 0.37
N ASP A 417 3.38 18.05 1.70
CA ASP A 417 4.53 18.13 2.59
C ASP A 417 4.41 17.29 3.88
N GLY A 418 3.40 16.42 3.93
CA GLY A 418 3.05 15.64 5.11
C GLY A 418 2.08 16.34 6.06
N LYS A 419 1.77 17.61 5.87
CA LYS A 419 0.85 18.43 6.70
C LYS A 419 -0.26 19.08 5.88
N GLN A 420 0.07 19.60 4.72
CA GLN A 420 -0.85 20.31 3.81
C GLN A 420 -1.11 19.48 2.54
N GLY A 421 -2.20 19.82 1.86
CA GLY A 421 -2.59 19.18 0.62
C GLY A 421 -3.59 18.04 0.82
N ASP A 422 -4.38 17.82 -0.20
CA ASP A 422 -5.50 16.90 -0.21
C ASP A 422 -5.50 16.05 -1.48
N HIS A 423 -5.93 14.81 -1.37
CA HIS A 423 -6.19 13.95 -2.51
C HIS A 423 -7.32 12.97 -2.24
N VAL A 424 -7.81 12.34 -3.29
CA VAL A 424 -8.59 11.11 -3.20
C VAL A 424 -7.91 10.02 -4.02
N ILE A 425 -8.04 8.76 -3.57
CA ILE A 425 -7.57 7.59 -4.30
C ILE A 425 -8.77 6.82 -4.84
N VAL A 426 -8.68 6.47 -6.12
CA VAL A 426 -9.56 5.56 -6.84
C VAL A 426 -8.79 4.26 -7.06
N SER A 427 -9.25 3.18 -6.43
CA SER A 427 -8.62 1.85 -6.47
C SER A 427 -9.65 0.74 -6.39
N PRO A 428 -10.59 0.67 -7.35
CA PRO A 428 -11.69 -0.28 -7.32
C PRO A 428 -11.19 -1.72 -7.36
N PRO A 429 -12.02 -2.72 -7.03
CA PRO A 429 -11.72 -4.12 -7.29
C PRO A 429 -11.30 -4.36 -8.75
N LEU A 430 -10.40 -5.32 -9.01
CA LEU A 430 -9.97 -5.66 -10.37
C LEU A 430 -11.09 -6.24 -11.22
N THR A 431 -12.18 -6.64 -10.58
CA THR A 431 -13.39 -7.18 -11.21
C THR A 431 -14.36 -6.11 -11.70
N ILE A 432 -14.10 -4.82 -11.45
CA ILE A 432 -14.96 -3.71 -11.90
C ILE A 432 -15.26 -3.81 -13.39
N THR A 433 -16.51 -3.60 -13.79
CA THR A 433 -16.90 -3.51 -15.19
C THR A 433 -16.69 -2.11 -15.76
N GLU A 434 -16.77 -1.97 -17.09
CA GLU A 434 -16.67 -0.67 -17.74
C GLU A 434 -17.84 0.24 -17.36
N ASP A 435 -19.07 -0.30 -17.31
CA ASP A 435 -20.26 0.45 -16.91
C ASP A 435 -20.16 0.95 -15.45
N GLU A 436 -19.70 0.10 -14.54
CA GLU A 436 -19.46 0.47 -13.14
C GLU A 436 -18.35 1.53 -13.00
N MET A 437 -17.34 1.47 -13.87
CA MET A 437 -16.28 2.48 -13.90
C MET A 437 -16.82 3.83 -14.42
N ASP A 438 -17.67 3.82 -15.42
CA ASP A 438 -18.32 5.03 -15.94
C ASP A 438 -19.27 5.64 -14.87
N GLU A 439 -20.02 4.82 -14.13
CA GLU A 439 -20.84 5.26 -12.99
C GLU A 439 -19.96 5.88 -11.88
N LEU A 440 -18.83 5.24 -11.53
CA LEU A 440 -17.86 5.78 -10.57
C LEU A 440 -17.42 7.19 -10.97
N LEU A 441 -17.05 7.39 -12.24
CA LEU A 441 -16.57 8.68 -12.75
C LEU A 441 -17.67 9.77 -12.69
N VAL A 442 -18.91 9.43 -13.03
CA VAL A 442 -20.06 10.34 -12.95
C VAL A 442 -20.30 10.77 -11.51
N LEU A 443 -20.33 9.83 -10.57
CA LEU A 443 -20.55 10.12 -9.15
C LEU A 443 -19.40 10.95 -8.55
N LEU A 444 -18.15 10.63 -8.90
CA LEU A 444 -16.99 11.36 -8.41
C LEU A 444 -16.95 12.78 -8.97
N LYS A 445 -17.25 12.94 -10.27
CA LYS A 445 -17.32 14.27 -10.90
C LYS A 445 -18.37 15.14 -10.22
N ARG A 446 -19.56 14.59 -9.99
CA ARG A 446 -20.64 15.31 -9.27
C ARG A 446 -20.22 15.70 -7.86
N ALA A 447 -19.58 14.78 -7.13
CA ALA A 447 -19.06 15.06 -5.79
C ALA A 447 -18.04 16.21 -5.79
N TYR A 448 -17.13 16.21 -6.77
CA TYR A 448 -16.18 17.30 -6.96
C TYR A 448 -16.88 18.63 -7.25
N ASP A 449 -17.84 18.67 -8.19
CA ASP A 449 -18.53 19.90 -8.61
C ASP A 449 -19.30 20.52 -7.44
N ASP A 450 -20.02 19.69 -6.67
CA ASP A 450 -20.78 20.15 -5.52
C ASP A 450 -19.86 20.79 -4.46
N VAL A 451 -18.65 20.22 -4.25
CA VAL A 451 -17.67 20.78 -3.29
C VAL A 451 -16.96 21.99 -3.87
N ALA A 452 -16.56 21.95 -5.16
CA ALA A 452 -15.85 23.06 -5.80
C ALA A 452 -16.67 24.35 -5.81
N ALA A 453 -17.99 24.26 -5.97
CA ALA A 453 -18.92 25.38 -5.94
C ALA A 453 -18.90 26.15 -4.60
N GLU A 454 -18.43 25.56 -3.50
CA GLU A 454 -18.25 26.25 -2.22
C GLU A 454 -17.04 27.22 -2.23
N PHE A 455 -16.14 27.12 -3.22
CA PHE A 455 -14.84 27.81 -3.25
C PHE A 455 -14.59 28.65 -4.53
N SER A 456 -15.52 28.59 -5.49
CA SER A 456 -15.51 29.34 -6.76
C SER A 456 -15.94 30.80 -6.57
#